data_e358134fdd541211ae254a5e276060b9
#
_entry.id   e358134fdd541211ae254a5e276060b9
#
_cell.length_a   1.000
_cell.length_b   1.000
_cell.length_c   1.000
_cell.angle_alpha   90.00
_cell.angle_beta   90.00
_cell.angle_gamma   90.00
#
_symmetry.space_group_name_H-M   'P 1'
#
loop_
_entity.id
_entity.type
_entity.pdbx_description
1 polymer ?
#
loop_
_entity_poly.entity_id
_entity_poly.type
_entity_poly.pdbx_seq_one_letter_code
_entity_poly.pdbx_strand_id
1 'polypeptide(L)'
;PATKIEVLVPDFRGRVSVALEQLQTSPVDIFNHNLETIPRLYKQARPGANYQQSLDLLRAHHQVLPEVPTKSGLMLGIGETKEEVLEVMRDLREHHCSILTLGQYLQPSTDHLAVQRYITPQEFDEYALLAKQMGFKQVASGPMVRSSYHADEQARELLAD
;
A
#
# COMPACT_ATOMS: atom_id res chain seq x y z
N PRO A 1 -24.42 13.22 -5.11
CA PRO A 1 -23.03 13.50 -5.48
C PRO A 1 -22.25 12.19 -5.43
N ALA A 2 -21.52 11.90 -6.51
CA ALA A 2 -20.75 10.66 -6.62
C ALA A 2 -19.35 10.83 -6.00
N THR A 3 -19.29 11.21 -4.72
CA THR A 3 -18.01 11.25 -3.99
C THR A 3 -17.59 9.81 -3.68
N LYS A 4 -16.37 9.45 -4.09
CA LYS A 4 -15.74 8.17 -3.76
C LYS A 4 -15.00 8.27 -2.45
N ILE A 5 -15.01 7.20 -1.65
CA ILE A 5 -14.43 7.15 -0.32
C ILE A 5 -13.31 6.13 -0.29
N GLU A 6 -12.07 6.60 -0.13
CA GLU A 6 -10.93 5.75 0.23
C GLU A 6 -10.70 5.85 1.75
N VAL A 7 -10.58 4.70 2.41
CA VAL A 7 -10.26 4.63 3.84
C VAL A 7 -8.87 4.07 4.04
N LEU A 8 -8.00 4.81 4.73
CA LEU A 8 -6.71 4.31 5.22
C LEU A 8 -6.90 3.78 6.65
N VAL A 9 -6.65 2.49 6.84
CA VAL A 9 -6.92 1.79 8.10
C VAL A 9 -5.64 1.39 8.83
N PRO A 10 -5.67 1.30 10.18
CA PRO A 10 -4.56 0.77 11.00
C PRO A 10 -4.57 -0.76 11.03
N ASP A 11 -3.60 -1.38 11.74
CA ASP A 11 -3.49 -2.84 11.91
C ASP A 11 -4.63 -3.48 12.74
N PHE A 12 -5.52 -2.70 13.33
CA PHE A 12 -6.65 -3.10 14.20
C PHE A 12 -6.29 -3.98 15.41
N ARG A 13 -5.06 -4.40 15.58
CA ARG A 13 -4.48 -5.11 16.76
C ARG A 13 -5.42 -6.14 17.39
N GLY A 14 -5.76 -7.20 16.66
CA GLY A 14 -6.64 -8.29 17.10
C GLY A 14 -8.14 -8.02 16.99
N ARG A 15 -8.57 -6.89 16.41
CA ARG A 15 -9.98 -6.53 16.19
C ARG A 15 -10.36 -6.51 14.70
N VAL A 16 -9.62 -7.22 13.85
CA VAL A 16 -9.83 -7.20 12.39
C VAL A 16 -11.24 -7.62 12.01
N SER A 17 -11.78 -8.71 12.59
CA SER A 17 -13.12 -9.20 12.28
C SER A 17 -14.22 -8.15 12.57
N VAL A 18 -14.13 -7.51 13.74
CA VAL A 18 -15.09 -6.46 14.13
C VAL A 18 -14.98 -5.24 13.22
N ALA A 19 -13.76 -4.85 12.85
CA ALA A 19 -13.55 -3.71 11.95
C ALA A 19 -14.10 -4.00 10.55
N LEU A 20 -13.85 -5.19 10.00
CA LEU A 20 -14.36 -5.59 8.68
C LEU A 20 -15.89 -5.71 8.67
N GLU A 21 -16.51 -6.20 9.74
CA GLU A 21 -17.95 -6.25 9.90
C GLU A 21 -18.58 -4.84 9.83
N GLN A 22 -17.95 -3.85 10.49
CA GLN A 22 -18.42 -2.45 10.41
C GLN A 22 -18.22 -1.86 9.01
N LEU A 23 -17.12 -2.19 8.33
CA LEU A 23 -16.85 -1.70 6.97
C LEU A 23 -17.81 -2.26 5.92
N GLN A 24 -18.37 -3.46 6.11
CA GLN A 24 -19.40 -4.03 5.22
C GLN A 24 -20.67 -3.15 5.12
N THR A 25 -20.98 -2.41 6.17
CA THR A 25 -22.16 -1.53 6.22
C THR A 25 -21.82 -0.07 5.89
N SER A 26 -20.56 0.22 5.58
CA SER A 26 -20.06 1.56 5.30
C SER A 26 -19.84 1.77 3.80
N PRO A 27 -20.09 2.95 3.25
CA PRO A 27 -19.88 3.23 1.82
C PRO A 27 -18.38 3.44 1.53
N VAL A 28 -17.60 2.37 1.49
CA VAL A 28 -16.17 2.39 1.17
C VAL A 28 -15.98 1.95 -0.27
N ASP A 29 -15.31 2.76 -1.08
CA ASP A 29 -14.99 2.47 -2.48
C ASP A 29 -13.57 1.89 -2.65
N ILE A 30 -12.62 2.25 -1.77
CA ILE A 30 -11.24 1.73 -1.76
C ILE A 30 -10.78 1.49 -0.32
N PHE A 31 -10.27 0.29 -0.06
CA PHE A 31 -9.67 -0.08 1.23
C PHE A 31 -8.16 0.00 1.16
N ASN A 32 -7.56 0.91 1.94
CA ASN A 32 -6.12 1.15 1.95
C ASN A 32 -5.49 0.73 3.29
N HIS A 33 -4.46 -0.11 3.23
CA HIS A 33 -3.59 -0.43 4.35
C HIS A 33 -2.14 -0.54 3.87
N ASN A 34 -1.30 0.40 4.30
CA ASN A 34 0.08 0.48 3.84
C ASN A 34 0.98 -0.52 4.57
N LEU A 35 1.80 -1.26 3.82
CA LEU A 35 2.90 -2.05 4.38
C LEU A 35 4.09 -1.19 4.80
N GLU A 36 4.25 -0.03 4.19
CA GLU A 36 5.27 0.99 4.41
C GLU A 36 6.69 0.57 4.02
N THR A 37 7.12 -0.67 4.30
CA THR A 37 8.47 -1.15 4.00
C THR A 37 8.53 -2.68 3.88
N ILE A 38 9.73 -3.20 3.61
CA ILE A 38 10.05 -4.63 3.49
C ILE A 38 10.13 -5.33 4.85
N PRO A 39 9.94 -6.68 4.94
CA PRO A 39 9.93 -7.44 6.20
C PRO A 39 11.14 -7.19 7.10
N ARG A 40 12.36 -7.16 6.52
CA ARG A 40 13.61 -6.98 7.26
C ARG A 40 13.67 -5.66 8.04
N LEU A 41 13.02 -4.62 7.52
CA LEU A 41 13.04 -3.28 8.10
C LEU A 41 11.85 -3.00 9.04
N TYR A 42 10.89 -3.93 9.17
CA TYR A 42 9.66 -3.71 9.94
C TYR A 42 9.92 -3.29 11.39
N LYS A 43 10.84 -3.97 12.08
CA LYS A 43 11.14 -3.64 13.49
C LYS A 43 11.66 -2.21 13.68
N GLN A 44 12.35 -1.68 12.67
CA GLN A 44 12.95 -0.35 12.73
C GLN A 44 11.98 0.73 12.23
N ALA A 45 11.30 0.49 11.12
CA ALA A 45 10.41 1.46 10.49
C ALA A 45 9.00 1.49 11.08
N ARG A 46 8.49 0.33 11.55
CA ARG A 46 7.14 0.15 12.11
C ARG A 46 7.18 -0.64 13.42
N PRO A 47 7.79 -0.12 14.49
CA PRO A 47 7.87 -0.82 15.76
C PRO A 47 6.46 -1.19 16.28
N GLY A 48 6.26 -2.48 16.59
CA GLY A 48 4.98 -3.01 17.06
C GLY A 48 3.98 -3.42 15.97
N ALA A 49 4.29 -3.22 14.69
CA ALA A 49 3.54 -3.80 13.58
C ALA A 49 4.11 -5.18 13.16
N ASN A 50 3.29 -5.96 12.45
CA ASN A 50 3.67 -7.27 11.94
C ASN A 50 3.35 -7.34 10.44
N TYR A 51 4.37 -7.66 9.63
CA TYR A 51 4.26 -7.71 8.18
C TYR A 51 3.18 -8.67 7.69
N GLN A 52 3.17 -9.90 8.22
CA GLN A 52 2.18 -10.91 7.82
C GLN A 52 0.77 -10.50 8.22
N GLN A 53 0.58 -9.92 9.40
CA GLN A 53 -0.74 -9.42 9.81
C GLN A 53 -1.26 -8.31 8.90
N SER A 54 -0.38 -7.43 8.40
CA SER A 54 -0.75 -6.40 7.43
C SER A 54 -1.20 -7.00 6.09
N LEU A 55 -0.51 -8.04 5.61
CA LEU A 55 -0.93 -8.78 4.42
C LEU A 55 -2.25 -9.54 4.64
N ASP A 56 -2.38 -10.22 5.78
CA ASP A 56 -3.59 -10.97 6.12
C ASP A 56 -4.81 -10.05 6.25
N LEU A 57 -4.63 -8.79 6.67
CA LEU A 57 -5.70 -7.79 6.70
C LEU A 57 -6.22 -7.48 5.30
N LEU A 58 -5.34 -7.29 4.31
CA LEU A 58 -5.73 -7.06 2.92
C LEU A 58 -6.49 -8.26 2.35
N ARG A 59 -5.99 -9.48 2.60
CA ARG A 59 -6.65 -10.73 2.21
C ARG A 59 -8.03 -10.87 2.85
N ALA A 60 -8.12 -10.65 4.16
CA ALA A 60 -9.38 -10.76 4.91
C ALA A 60 -10.44 -9.76 4.41
N HIS A 61 -10.02 -8.52 4.10
CA HIS A 61 -10.92 -7.54 3.49
C HIS A 61 -11.44 -8.04 2.13
N HIS A 62 -10.56 -8.52 1.25
CA HIS A 62 -10.97 -9.03 -0.06
C HIS A 62 -11.92 -10.22 0.02
N GLN A 63 -11.78 -11.09 1.05
CA GLN A 63 -12.70 -12.22 1.26
C GLN A 63 -14.11 -11.77 1.65
N VAL A 64 -14.22 -10.63 2.33
CA VAL A 64 -15.50 -10.10 2.86
C VAL A 64 -16.15 -9.15 1.85
N LEU A 65 -15.36 -8.36 1.13
CA LEU A 65 -15.78 -7.33 0.16
C LEU A 65 -14.94 -7.44 -1.13
N PRO A 66 -15.11 -8.50 -1.93
CA PRO A 66 -14.26 -8.75 -3.11
C PRO A 66 -14.38 -7.69 -4.21
N GLU A 67 -15.48 -6.96 -4.29
CA GLU A 67 -15.71 -5.86 -5.22
C GLU A 67 -15.02 -4.54 -4.81
N VAL A 68 -14.66 -4.39 -3.53
CA VAL A 68 -13.94 -3.20 -3.06
C VAL A 68 -12.43 -3.41 -3.21
N PRO A 69 -11.78 -2.67 -4.13
CA PRO A 69 -10.35 -2.86 -4.38
C PRO A 69 -9.52 -2.50 -3.16
N THR A 70 -8.45 -3.28 -2.94
CA THR A 70 -7.48 -3.04 -1.89
C THR A 70 -6.26 -2.30 -2.42
N LYS A 71 -5.73 -1.41 -1.59
CA LYS A 71 -4.58 -0.55 -1.87
C LYS A 71 -3.52 -0.70 -0.78
N SER A 72 -2.26 -0.63 -1.19
CA SER A 72 -1.13 -0.57 -0.27
C SER A 72 -0.02 0.34 -0.80
N GLY A 73 0.86 0.78 0.10
CA GLY A 73 1.96 1.65 -0.24
C GLY A 73 3.27 1.25 0.44
N LEU A 74 4.38 1.59 -0.24
CA LEU A 74 5.74 1.45 0.26
C LEU A 74 6.48 2.78 0.16
N MET A 75 7.30 3.05 1.16
CA MET A 75 8.30 4.10 1.14
C MET A 75 9.65 3.49 0.76
N LEU A 76 10.34 4.07 -0.21
CA LEU A 76 11.62 3.61 -0.72
C LEU A 76 12.75 4.56 -0.32
N GLY A 77 13.95 4.00 -0.13
CA GLY A 77 15.16 4.76 0.21
C GLY A 77 15.58 4.66 1.68
N ILE A 78 15.08 3.65 2.42
CA ILE A 78 15.46 3.38 3.83
C ILE A 78 16.38 2.17 3.98
N GLY A 79 16.90 1.59 2.84
CA GLY A 79 17.88 0.51 2.84
C GLY A 79 17.37 -0.82 2.29
N GLU A 80 16.22 -0.85 1.68
CA GLU A 80 15.70 -1.98 0.90
C GLU A 80 16.52 -2.19 -0.38
N THR A 81 16.58 -3.45 -0.85
CA THR A 81 17.07 -3.77 -2.20
C THR A 81 15.90 -3.83 -3.19
N LYS A 82 16.22 -3.80 -4.49
CA LYS A 82 15.21 -3.93 -5.56
C LYS A 82 14.49 -5.27 -5.46
N GLU A 83 15.23 -6.33 -5.20
CA GLU A 83 14.71 -7.71 -5.08
C GLU A 83 13.70 -7.81 -3.92
N GLU A 84 14.03 -7.22 -2.75
CA GLU A 84 13.13 -7.19 -1.59
C GLU A 84 11.83 -6.42 -1.88
N VAL A 85 11.90 -5.30 -2.62
CA VAL A 85 10.71 -4.56 -3.05
C VAL A 85 9.85 -5.41 -3.98
N LEU A 86 10.47 -6.12 -4.94
CA LEU A 86 9.75 -7.00 -5.86
C LEU A 86 9.10 -8.20 -5.15
N GLU A 87 9.73 -8.73 -4.09
CA GLU A 87 9.11 -9.76 -3.23
C GLU A 87 7.86 -9.22 -2.55
N VAL A 88 7.94 -8.04 -1.92
CA VAL A 88 6.77 -7.41 -1.30
C VAL A 88 5.65 -7.15 -2.31
N MET A 89 5.98 -6.75 -3.54
CA MET A 89 4.98 -6.58 -4.60
C MET A 89 4.28 -7.90 -4.94
N ARG A 90 5.01 -9.03 -4.99
CA ARG A 90 4.41 -10.37 -5.19
C ARG A 90 3.51 -10.75 -4.00
N ASP A 91 4.00 -10.57 -2.77
CA ASP A 91 3.22 -10.83 -1.55
C ASP A 91 1.90 -10.04 -1.55
N LEU A 92 1.95 -8.77 -1.93
CA LEU A 92 0.76 -7.93 -2.06
C LEU A 92 -0.22 -8.49 -3.10
N ARG A 93 0.27 -8.94 -4.27
CA ARG A 93 -0.59 -9.55 -5.30
C ARG A 93 -1.21 -10.87 -4.84
N GLU A 94 -0.45 -11.71 -4.13
CA GLU A 94 -0.96 -12.95 -3.53
C GLU A 94 -2.02 -12.71 -2.45
N HIS A 95 -2.01 -11.52 -1.86
CA HIS A 95 -3.01 -11.06 -0.89
C HIS A 95 -4.09 -10.16 -1.51
N HIS A 96 -4.28 -10.24 -2.84
CA HIS A 96 -5.33 -9.56 -3.63
C HIS A 96 -5.23 -8.02 -3.65
N CYS A 97 -4.08 -7.45 -3.31
CA CYS A 97 -3.87 -6.00 -3.44
C CYS A 97 -3.84 -5.61 -4.93
N SER A 98 -4.70 -4.66 -5.32
CA SER A 98 -4.87 -4.25 -6.72
C SER A 98 -4.31 -2.87 -7.03
N ILE A 99 -4.10 -2.03 -6.01
CA ILE A 99 -3.57 -0.67 -6.17
C ILE A 99 -2.28 -0.55 -5.37
N LEU A 100 -1.22 -0.02 -6.01
CA LEU A 100 0.08 0.17 -5.39
C LEU A 100 0.53 1.61 -5.45
N THR A 101 1.05 2.14 -4.34
CA THR A 101 1.76 3.42 -4.30
C THR A 101 3.21 3.22 -3.85
N LEU A 102 4.16 3.80 -4.58
CA LEU A 102 5.58 3.80 -4.24
C LEU A 102 6.07 5.25 -4.18
N GLY A 103 6.58 5.67 -3.01
CA GLY A 103 7.06 7.02 -2.79
C GLY A 103 8.44 7.06 -2.14
N GLN A 104 9.17 8.17 -2.30
CA GLN A 104 10.42 8.38 -1.60
C GLN A 104 10.17 8.56 -0.10
N TYR A 105 10.90 7.82 0.72
CA TYR A 105 10.98 8.09 2.16
C TYR A 105 11.69 9.42 2.42
N LEU A 106 11.07 10.25 3.23
CA LEU A 106 11.66 11.49 3.74
C LEU A 106 11.68 11.39 5.26
N GLN A 107 12.85 11.60 5.86
CA GLN A 107 13.02 11.53 7.31
C GLN A 107 12.23 12.64 8.02
N PRO A 108 11.22 12.30 8.86
CA PRO A 108 10.38 13.32 9.49
C PRO A 108 11.10 14.10 10.60
N SER A 109 12.02 13.46 11.33
CA SER A 109 12.87 14.06 12.36
C SER A 109 14.14 13.25 12.55
N THR A 110 15.09 13.75 13.34
CA THR A 110 16.36 13.07 13.67
C THR A 110 16.17 11.75 14.42
N ASP A 111 14.99 11.54 15.04
CA ASP A 111 14.66 10.31 15.78
C ASP A 111 14.15 9.18 14.88
N HIS A 112 13.86 9.49 13.61
CA HIS A 112 13.42 8.52 12.62
C HIS A 112 14.60 7.97 11.82
N LEU A 113 14.36 6.87 11.09
CA LEU A 113 15.36 6.26 10.21
C LEU A 113 15.93 7.28 9.24
N ALA A 114 17.25 7.31 9.09
CA ALA A 114 17.90 8.18 8.12
C ALA A 114 17.57 7.70 6.69
N VAL A 115 17.42 8.63 5.76
CA VAL A 115 17.38 8.32 4.34
C VAL A 115 18.70 7.67 3.95
N GLN A 116 18.64 6.44 3.40
CA GLN A 116 19.84 5.71 2.94
C GLN A 116 20.22 6.10 1.51
N ARG A 117 19.21 6.33 0.67
CA ARG A 117 19.40 6.85 -0.69
C ARG A 117 18.13 7.53 -1.22
N TYR A 118 18.29 8.35 -2.22
CA TYR A 118 17.20 8.87 -3.02
C TYR A 118 17.04 8.02 -4.28
N ILE A 119 15.84 7.49 -4.46
CA ILE A 119 15.47 6.70 -5.65
C ILE A 119 15.32 7.65 -6.82
N THR A 120 15.91 7.32 -7.96
CA THR A 120 15.79 8.15 -9.16
C THR A 120 14.40 8.05 -9.78
N PRO A 121 13.93 9.09 -10.53
CA PRO A 121 12.69 9.00 -11.27
C PRO A 121 12.63 7.78 -12.20
N GLN A 122 13.74 7.44 -12.84
CA GLN A 122 13.84 6.28 -13.74
C GLN A 122 13.62 4.95 -12.99
N GLU A 123 14.15 4.82 -11.76
CA GLU A 123 13.89 3.62 -10.93
C GLU A 123 12.42 3.54 -10.52
N PHE A 124 11.78 4.67 -10.22
CA PHE A 124 10.33 4.70 -9.97
C PHE A 124 9.52 4.27 -11.19
N ASP A 125 9.90 4.71 -12.39
CA ASP A 125 9.28 4.30 -13.65
C ASP A 125 9.44 2.79 -13.90
N GLU A 126 10.63 2.23 -13.60
CA GLU A 126 10.88 0.79 -13.68
C GLU A 126 9.97 0.00 -12.70
N TYR A 127 9.86 0.45 -11.45
CA TYR A 127 8.95 -0.17 -10.48
C TYR A 127 7.50 -0.12 -10.94
N ALA A 128 7.06 1.01 -11.51
CA ALA A 128 5.70 1.12 -12.06
C ALA A 128 5.44 0.12 -13.18
N LEU A 129 6.40 -0.05 -14.09
CA LEU A 129 6.29 -1.03 -15.17
C LEU A 129 6.21 -2.46 -14.63
N LEU A 130 7.11 -2.82 -13.71
CA LEU A 130 7.14 -4.15 -13.09
C LEU A 130 5.86 -4.44 -12.29
N ALA A 131 5.33 -3.45 -11.56
CA ALA A 131 4.07 -3.59 -10.85
C ALA A 131 2.89 -3.88 -11.80
N LYS A 132 2.81 -3.16 -12.92
CA LYS A 132 1.79 -3.40 -13.96
C LYS A 132 1.93 -4.81 -14.56
N GLN A 133 3.15 -5.28 -14.83
CA GLN A 133 3.41 -6.65 -15.30
C GLN A 133 3.00 -7.72 -14.29
N MET A 134 3.09 -7.43 -12.97
CA MET A 134 2.62 -8.31 -11.90
C MET A 134 1.09 -8.29 -11.72
N GLY A 135 0.37 -7.44 -12.48
CA GLY A 135 -1.08 -7.39 -12.48
C GLY A 135 -1.71 -6.42 -11.48
N PHE A 136 -0.96 -5.45 -10.96
CA PHE A 136 -1.59 -4.32 -10.27
C PHE A 136 -2.43 -3.53 -11.28
N LYS A 137 -3.68 -3.25 -10.92
CA LYS A 137 -4.62 -2.52 -11.77
C LYS A 137 -4.26 -1.04 -11.85
N GLN A 138 -3.82 -0.47 -10.70
CA GLN A 138 -3.38 0.91 -10.61
C GLN A 138 -2.05 1.02 -9.88
N VAL A 139 -1.15 1.86 -10.39
CA VAL A 139 0.18 2.08 -9.82
C VAL A 139 0.52 3.57 -9.89
N ALA A 140 0.75 4.17 -8.73
CA ALA A 140 1.39 5.47 -8.62
C ALA A 140 2.81 5.28 -8.06
N SER A 141 3.82 5.70 -8.80
CA SER A 141 5.22 5.52 -8.42
C SER A 141 6.02 6.76 -8.77
N GLY A 142 6.67 7.36 -7.78
CA GLY A 142 7.45 8.58 -7.99
C GLY A 142 7.91 9.23 -6.69
N PRO A 143 8.89 10.15 -6.76
CA PRO A 143 9.49 10.75 -5.56
C PRO A 143 8.48 11.46 -4.64
N MET A 144 7.47 12.09 -5.21
CA MET A 144 6.46 12.85 -4.46
C MET A 144 5.16 12.08 -4.19
N VAL A 145 5.09 10.82 -4.61
CA VAL A 145 3.90 9.98 -4.40
C VAL A 145 3.66 9.73 -2.90
N ARG A 146 2.41 9.83 -2.50
CA ARG A 146 1.89 9.49 -1.17
C ARG A 146 0.62 8.66 -1.34
N SER A 147 0.11 8.05 -0.28
CA SER A 147 -1.09 7.20 -0.35
C SER A 147 -2.32 7.92 -0.94
N SER A 148 -2.42 9.24 -0.77
CA SER A 148 -3.50 10.07 -1.33
C SER A 148 -3.19 10.70 -2.69
N TYR A 149 -2.02 10.43 -3.28
CA TYR A 149 -1.59 11.05 -4.54
C TYR A 149 -2.48 10.61 -5.70
N HIS A 150 -3.13 11.60 -6.39
CA HIS A 150 -4.07 11.35 -7.48
C HIS A 150 -5.12 10.25 -7.17
N ALA A 151 -5.59 10.18 -5.91
CA ALA A 151 -6.56 9.17 -5.49
C ALA A 151 -7.88 9.24 -6.30
N ASP A 152 -8.26 10.43 -6.75
CA ASP A 152 -9.43 10.64 -7.61
C ASP A 152 -9.27 10.05 -9.02
N GLU A 153 -8.07 10.11 -9.60
CA GLU A 153 -7.76 9.50 -10.90
C GLU A 153 -7.74 7.97 -10.77
N GLN A 154 -7.06 7.44 -9.74
CA GLN A 154 -7.01 6.01 -9.44
C GLN A 154 -8.41 5.43 -9.23
N ALA A 155 -9.28 6.13 -8.51
CA ALA A 155 -10.65 5.71 -8.29
C ALA A 155 -11.49 5.73 -9.58
N ARG A 156 -11.34 6.76 -10.43
CA ARG A 156 -12.10 6.87 -11.68
C ARG A 156 -11.80 5.74 -12.65
N GLU A 157 -10.54 5.38 -12.83
CA GLU A 157 -10.15 4.32 -13.77
C GLU A 157 -10.57 2.91 -13.31
N LEU A 158 -10.60 2.67 -11.99
CA LEU A 158 -10.98 1.37 -11.41
C LEU A 158 -12.47 1.15 -11.28
N LEU A 159 -13.24 2.23 -11.10
CA LEU A 159 -14.66 2.18 -10.80
C LEU A 159 -15.53 2.64 -12.00
N ALA A 160 -14.91 2.77 -13.17
CA ALA A 160 -15.57 3.16 -14.42
C ALA A 160 -16.19 1.97 -15.20
N ASP A 161 -15.89 0.73 -14.77
CA ASP A 161 -16.47 -0.52 -15.28
C ASP A 161 -17.59 -1.01 -14.34
#